data_29dcb1b97c2e5dc52cf068cb1f792cc3
#
_entry.id   29dcb1b97c2e5dc52cf068cb1f792cc3
#
_cell.length_a   1.000
_cell.length_b   1.000
_cell.length_c   1.000
_cell.angle_alpha   90.00
_cell.angle_beta   90.00
_cell.angle_gamma   90.00
#
_symmetry.space_group_name_H-M   'P 1'
#
loop_
_entity.id
_entity.type
_entity.pdbx_description
1 polymer ?
#
loop_
_entity_poly.entity_id
_entity_poly.type
_entity_poly.pdbx_seq_one_letter_code
_entity_poly.pdbx_strand_id
1 'polypeptide(L)' 'MPLSGVAIRMMNYIDDISTTLRRILALAPTLSADERKRVGDYLKSSSPSADEAMAALHLK' A
#
# COMPACT_ATOMS: atom_id res chain seq x y z
N MET A 1 8.47 -18.77 18.47
CA MET A 1 8.07 -19.66 17.38
C MET A 1 8.53 -19.09 16.04
N PRO A 2 9.19 -19.87 15.21
CA PRO A 2 9.65 -19.36 13.94
C PRO A 2 8.48 -19.04 13.00
N LEU A 3 8.68 -18.03 12.18
CA LEU A 3 7.69 -17.66 11.17
C LEU A 3 7.71 -18.68 10.04
N SER A 4 6.56 -18.93 9.44
CA SER A 4 6.48 -19.77 8.26
C SER A 4 7.10 -19.03 7.06
N GLY A 5 7.44 -19.81 6.02
CA GLY A 5 7.93 -19.22 4.78
C GLY A 5 6.91 -18.29 4.14
N VAL A 6 5.63 -18.61 4.30
CA VAL A 6 4.57 -17.76 3.77
C VAL A 6 4.52 -16.43 4.51
N ALA A 7 4.66 -16.44 5.85
CA ALA A 7 4.66 -15.19 6.61
C ALA A 7 5.82 -14.30 6.19
N ILE A 8 7.00 -14.88 6.00
CA ILE A 8 8.17 -14.12 5.58
C ILE A 8 7.95 -13.51 4.20
N ARG A 9 7.37 -14.29 3.30
CA ARG A 9 7.08 -13.81 1.95
C ARG A 9 6.09 -12.64 1.98
N MET A 10 5.07 -12.73 2.83
CA MET A 10 4.09 -11.66 2.96
C MET A 10 4.73 -10.39 3.51
N MET A 11 5.67 -10.50 4.41
CA MET A 11 6.39 -9.34 4.92
C MET A 11 7.23 -8.69 3.81
N ASN A 12 7.79 -9.49 2.91
CA ASN A 12 8.49 -8.95 1.74
C ASN A 12 7.54 -8.20 0.80
N TYR A 13 6.32 -8.71 0.62
CA TYR A 13 5.32 -8.00 -0.17
C TYR A 13 4.97 -6.65 0.47
N ILE A 14 4.91 -6.61 1.79
CA ILE A 14 4.65 -5.36 2.49
C ILE A 14 5.79 -4.37 2.26
N ASP A 15 7.03 -4.84 2.26
CA ASP A 15 8.17 -3.99 1.94
C ASP A 15 8.06 -3.42 0.52
N ASP A 16 7.56 -4.21 -0.42
CA ASP A 16 7.35 -3.76 -1.79
C ASP A 16 6.29 -2.65 -1.84
N ILE A 17 5.21 -2.80 -1.08
CA ILE A 17 4.19 -1.77 -0.98
C ILE A 17 4.79 -0.48 -0.43
N SER A 18 5.58 -0.58 0.62
CA SER A 18 6.20 0.59 1.24
C SER A 18 7.12 1.30 0.27
N THR A 19 7.88 0.55 -0.53
CA THR A 19 8.75 1.12 -1.53
C THR A 19 7.94 1.89 -2.57
N THR A 20 6.83 1.31 -3.01
CA THR A 20 5.96 1.95 -4.00
C THR A 20 5.31 3.21 -3.42
N LEU A 21 4.88 3.17 -2.17
CA LEU A 21 4.30 4.34 -1.51
C LEU A 21 5.33 5.47 -1.40
N ARG A 22 6.60 5.15 -1.14
CA ARG A 22 7.64 6.18 -1.10
C ARG A 22 7.81 6.86 -2.46
N ARG A 23 7.65 6.11 -3.55
CA ARG A 23 7.70 6.69 -4.89
C ARG A 23 6.57 7.68 -5.11
N ILE A 24 5.37 7.31 -4.64
CA ILE A 24 4.22 8.20 -4.73
C ILE A 24 4.48 9.48 -3.94
N LEU A 25 5.00 9.36 -2.73
CA LEU A 25 5.32 10.51 -1.90
C LEU A 25 6.36 11.42 -2.55
N ALA A 26 7.35 10.83 -3.20
CA ALA A 26 8.41 11.60 -3.85
C ALA A 26 7.89 12.38 -5.06
N LEU A 27 6.93 11.84 -5.77
CA LEU A 27 6.40 12.46 -6.98
C LEU A 27 5.23 13.40 -6.72
N ALA A 28 4.54 13.26 -5.61
CA ALA A 28 3.35 14.06 -5.31
C ALA A 28 3.60 15.57 -5.42
N PRO A 29 4.72 16.12 -4.90
CA PRO A 29 4.95 17.56 -4.99
C PRO A 29 5.14 18.07 -6.42
N THR A 30 5.40 17.19 -7.39
CA THR A 30 5.62 17.61 -8.77
C THR A 30 4.30 17.80 -9.52
N LEU A 31 3.18 17.41 -8.93
CA LEU A 31 1.88 17.45 -9.60
C LEU A 31 1.15 18.76 -9.31
N SER A 32 0.29 19.15 -10.26
CA SER A 32 -0.63 20.25 -10.02
C SER A 32 -1.66 19.85 -8.97
N ALA A 33 -2.38 20.83 -8.44
CA ALA A 33 -3.42 20.55 -7.44
C ALA A 33 -4.51 19.66 -8.02
N ASP A 34 -4.88 19.89 -9.28
CA ASP A 34 -5.90 19.08 -9.95
C ASP A 34 -5.43 17.65 -10.13
N GLU A 35 -4.19 17.47 -10.55
CA GLU A 35 -3.61 16.14 -10.71
C GLU A 35 -3.51 15.38 -9.37
N ARG A 36 -3.11 16.09 -8.31
CA ARG A 36 -3.05 15.48 -6.98
C ARG A 36 -4.41 14.98 -6.54
N LYS A 37 -5.45 15.75 -6.82
CA LYS A 37 -6.80 15.32 -6.46
C LYS A 37 -7.19 14.07 -7.22
N ARG A 38 -6.93 14.03 -8.52
CA ARG A 38 -7.28 12.90 -9.36
C ARG A 38 -6.52 11.65 -8.96
N VAL A 39 -5.24 11.78 -8.69
CA VAL A 39 -4.42 10.65 -8.24
C VAL A 39 -4.87 10.18 -6.86
N GLY A 40 -5.19 11.13 -5.98
CA GLY A 40 -5.69 10.79 -4.64
C GLY A 40 -7.00 10.03 -4.70
N ASP A 41 -7.91 10.45 -5.56
CA ASP A 41 -9.18 9.75 -5.74
C ASP A 41 -8.97 8.34 -6.28
N TYR A 42 -8.03 8.19 -7.20
CA TYR A 42 -7.70 6.90 -7.76
C TYR A 42 -7.11 5.96 -6.69
N LEU A 43 -6.21 6.49 -5.87
CA LEU A 43 -5.62 5.71 -4.78
C LEU A 43 -6.70 5.27 -3.78
N LYS A 44 -7.61 6.20 -3.45
CA LYS A 44 -8.68 5.91 -2.51
C LYS A 44 -9.61 4.80 -3.02
N SER A 45 -9.81 4.74 -4.32
CA SER A 45 -10.68 3.73 -4.94
C SER A 45 -9.96 2.43 -5.28
N SER A 46 -8.65 2.37 -5.06
CA SER A 46 -7.89 1.17 -5.42
C SER A 46 -8.32 -0.03 -4.58
N SER A 47 -8.30 -1.20 -5.19
CA SER A 47 -8.76 -2.43 -4.54
C SER A 47 -7.87 -3.59 -4.98
N PRO A 48 -7.51 -4.49 -4.07
CA PRO A 48 -7.81 -4.43 -2.64
C PRO A 48 -6.97 -3.36 -1.95
N SER A 49 -7.51 -2.83 -0.86
CA SER A 49 -6.81 -1.81 -0.07
C SER A 49 -6.01 -2.46 1.06
N ALA A 50 -5.11 -1.67 1.65
CA ALA A 50 -4.37 -2.14 2.82
C ALA A 50 -5.32 -2.47 3.98
N ASP A 51 -6.43 -1.74 4.09
CA ASP A 51 -7.41 -2.02 5.13
C ASP A 51 -8.06 -3.38 4.96
N GLU A 52 -8.30 -3.78 3.72
CA GLU A 52 -8.83 -5.11 3.45
C GLU A 52 -7.85 -6.20 3.86
N ALA A 53 -6.56 -5.99 3.61
CA ALA A 53 -5.52 -6.92 4.02
C ALA A 53 -5.42 -6.99 5.55
N MET A 54 -5.50 -5.83 6.21
CA MET A 54 -5.47 -5.78 7.67
C MET A 54 -6.64 -6.54 8.27
N ALA A 55 -7.82 -6.37 7.70
CA ALA A 55 -9.00 -7.09 8.18
C ALA A 55 -8.81 -8.60 8.08
N ALA A 56 -8.24 -9.06 6.97
CA ALA A 56 -7.98 -10.49 6.78
C ALA A 56 -6.97 -11.02 7.80
N LEU A 57 -5.94 -10.22 8.10
CA LEU A 57 -4.90 -10.62 9.04
C LEU A 57 -5.36 -10.61 10.49
N HIS A 58 -6.38 -9.81 10.81
CA HIS A 58 -6.90 -9.69 12.15
C HIS A 58 -8.12 -10.55 12.42
N LEU A 59 -8.52 -11.33 11.45
CA LEU A 59 -9.60 -12.28 11.69
C LEU A 59 -9.16 -13.28 12.73
N LYS A 60 -10.03 -13.56 13.63
CA LYS A 60 -9.75 -14.48 14.67
C LYS A 60 -10.51 -15.61 14.69
#